data_c2e5a89869b990170ec8855979a01cd4
#
_entry.id   c2e5a89869b990170ec8855979a01cd4
#
_cell.length_a   1.000
_cell.length_b   1.000
_cell.length_c   1.000
_cell.angle_alpha   90.00
_cell.angle_beta   90.00
_cell.angle_gamma   90.00
#
_symmetry.space_group_name_H-M   'P 1'
#
loop_
_entity.id
_entity.type
_entity.pdbx_description
1 polymer ?
#
loop_
_entity_poly.entity_id
_entity_poly.type
_entity_poly.pdbx_seq_one_letter_code
_entity_poly.pdbx_strand_id
1 'polypeptide(L)'
;MGNVTIQKRGKYYQYKFEVAKVDGKRKFINKSGFDTKDEAIKAGNIAYTEYLNMGLVFKEKQISFCDYLDYWYDNYCEVNLKYNTRRTYKTIMDKYLKPELGKYRLSSLTSVKLNSFIVELCNKYNFKKAYYNNILKVLKNCFRIATDVYGFIRYNPALTLKLPKIEDNNDFQKHLYNKNEINLILQRFKDDDTFTCAFITSCFTGMRTGEVCSLTWDDIDFKNRIINVKHTVYDKPNDGKGRWYIGTTKTKQGTRQINMSITLYNALINYKKKQQYLKKVFGNEYYTYHFEDVLNKYGKVTEKRIVQNEGNILQINKADMVFTRPNGKYVGRNILNYPFKIIHKELGIDNCRFYDLRGSYATINLRNGTEIRDVADILGHKYIETTENFYISSTDENKKDVSNVFDSLMNSETINNIIKYEIAY
;
A
#
# COMPACT_ATOMS: atom_id res chain seq x y z
N MET A 1 -0.59 40.52 -37.01
CA MET A 1 -1.80 39.65 -37.04
C MET A 1 -1.48 38.41 -37.86
N GLY A 2 -1.65 37.30 -37.28
CA GLY A 2 -0.97 36.06 -37.54
C GLY A 2 -1.25 35.38 -38.87
N ASN A 3 -0.32 34.60 -39.24
CA ASN A 3 -0.14 33.75 -40.40
C ASN A 3 -1.17 32.62 -40.57
N VAL A 4 -2.44 32.80 -40.13
CA VAL A 4 -3.51 31.84 -40.34
C VAL A 4 -4.21 32.12 -41.64
N THR A 5 -4.10 31.22 -42.59
CA THR A 5 -4.77 31.33 -43.92
C THR A 5 -6.07 30.53 -43.87
N ILE A 6 -7.15 31.17 -44.38
CA ILE A 6 -8.46 30.51 -44.51
C ILE A 6 -8.70 30.23 -45.98
N GLN A 7 -9.09 29.01 -46.29
CA GLN A 7 -9.39 28.54 -47.65
C GLN A 7 -10.78 27.85 -47.66
N LYS A 8 -11.52 28.10 -48.74
CA LYS A 8 -12.76 27.37 -49.02
C LYS A 8 -12.45 26.07 -49.77
N ARG A 9 -12.97 24.94 -49.29
CA ARG A 9 -12.87 23.63 -49.98
C ARG A 9 -14.26 23.03 -50.12
N GLY A 10 -14.80 23.13 -51.31
CA GLY A 10 -16.15 22.72 -51.60
C GLY A 10 -17.19 23.51 -50.74
N LYS A 11 -18.01 22.83 -49.96
CA LYS A 11 -18.99 23.45 -49.07
C LYS A 11 -18.43 24.00 -47.77
N TYR A 12 -17.18 23.63 -47.39
CA TYR A 12 -16.60 23.90 -46.07
C TYR A 12 -15.39 24.85 -46.17
N TYR A 13 -15.10 25.52 -45.04
CA TYR A 13 -13.90 26.31 -44.88
C TYR A 13 -12.84 25.50 -44.07
N GLN A 14 -11.56 25.82 -44.33
CA GLN A 14 -10.42 25.30 -43.57
C GLN A 14 -9.51 26.43 -43.14
N TYR A 15 -8.86 26.26 -42.03
CA TYR A 15 -7.69 27.07 -41.68
C TYR A 15 -6.39 26.29 -41.93
N LYS A 16 -5.30 27.04 -42.15
CA LYS A 16 -3.94 26.55 -42.36
C LYS A 16 -2.95 27.56 -41.81
N PHE A 17 -1.94 27.10 -41.06
CA PHE A 17 -0.79 27.92 -40.67
C PHE A 17 0.50 27.09 -40.66
N GLU A 18 1.66 27.80 -40.84
CA GLU A 18 2.96 27.17 -40.84
C GLU A 18 3.43 26.87 -39.41
N VAL A 19 4.09 25.73 -39.23
CA VAL A 19 4.72 25.29 -38.00
C VAL A 19 6.23 25.08 -38.20
N ALA A 20 6.92 24.59 -37.14
CA ALA A 20 8.36 24.35 -37.22
C ALA A 20 8.74 23.50 -38.45
N LYS A 21 9.84 23.85 -39.09
CA LYS A 21 10.41 23.09 -40.22
C LYS A 21 10.90 21.73 -39.70
N VAL A 22 10.69 20.68 -40.50
CA VAL A 22 11.22 19.33 -40.23
C VAL A 22 12.12 18.98 -41.39
N ASP A 23 13.38 18.66 -41.16
CA ASP A 23 14.41 18.38 -42.15
C ASP A 23 14.54 19.52 -43.20
N GLY A 24 14.48 20.77 -42.75
CA GLY A 24 14.50 21.96 -43.59
C GLY A 24 13.22 22.23 -44.40
N LYS A 25 12.24 21.35 -44.39
CA LYS A 25 10.98 21.45 -45.14
C LYS A 25 9.88 22.11 -44.32
N ARG A 26 9.12 23.01 -44.95
CA ARG A 26 7.96 23.66 -44.32
C ARG A 26 6.89 22.64 -43.99
N LYS A 27 6.37 22.73 -42.79
CA LYS A 27 5.22 21.93 -42.31
C LYS A 27 4.05 22.84 -41.96
N PHE A 28 2.85 22.33 -42.11
CA PHE A 28 1.64 23.09 -41.90
C PHE A 28 0.64 22.28 -41.05
N ILE A 29 -0.07 22.96 -40.16
CA ILE A 29 -1.27 22.45 -39.51
C ILE A 29 -2.46 23.01 -40.27
N ASN A 30 -3.41 22.11 -40.61
CA ASN A 30 -4.66 22.48 -41.26
C ASN A 30 -5.82 21.68 -40.62
N LYS A 31 -7.01 22.27 -40.60
CA LYS A 31 -8.26 21.62 -40.22
C LYS A 31 -9.37 22.20 -41.09
N SER A 32 -10.20 21.31 -41.64
CA SER A 32 -11.38 21.59 -42.45
C SER A 32 -12.69 21.18 -41.76
N GLY A 33 -13.84 21.49 -42.35
CA GLY A 33 -15.14 21.08 -41.84
C GLY A 33 -15.88 22.20 -41.11
N PHE A 34 -15.51 23.45 -41.33
CA PHE A 34 -16.22 24.61 -40.79
C PHE A 34 -17.27 25.08 -41.79
N ASP A 35 -18.51 25.32 -41.33
CA ASP A 35 -19.61 25.75 -42.17
C ASP A 35 -19.46 27.21 -42.61
N THR A 36 -18.86 28.05 -41.77
CA THR A 36 -18.62 29.47 -42.03
C THR A 36 -17.15 29.86 -42.01
N LYS A 37 -16.82 30.95 -42.74
CA LYS A 37 -15.48 31.53 -42.74
C LYS A 37 -15.08 32.02 -41.34
N ASP A 38 -16.02 32.59 -40.61
CA ASP A 38 -15.77 33.15 -39.27
C ASP A 38 -15.48 32.05 -38.22
N GLU A 39 -16.13 30.92 -38.33
CA GLU A 39 -15.80 29.73 -37.48
C GLU A 39 -14.38 29.23 -37.77
N ALA A 40 -13.99 29.14 -39.04
CA ALA A 40 -12.66 28.76 -39.45
C ALA A 40 -11.58 29.75 -38.95
N ILE A 41 -11.88 31.07 -39.00
CA ILE A 41 -11.01 32.13 -38.47
C ILE A 41 -10.83 31.97 -36.94
N LYS A 42 -11.93 31.89 -36.21
CA LYS A 42 -11.88 31.73 -34.75
C LYS A 42 -11.11 30.48 -34.34
N ALA A 43 -11.44 29.34 -34.93
CA ALA A 43 -10.73 28.08 -34.65
C ALA A 43 -9.26 28.11 -35.04
N GLY A 44 -8.91 28.74 -36.18
CA GLY A 44 -7.56 28.88 -36.64
C GLY A 44 -6.70 29.77 -35.73
N ASN A 45 -7.27 30.90 -35.27
CA ASN A 45 -6.59 31.80 -34.34
C ASN A 45 -6.35 31.14 -32.98
N ILE A 46 -7.31 30.38 -32.45
CA ILE A 46 -7.16 29.61 -31.21
C ILE A 46 -6.03 28.59 -31.39
N ALA A 47 -6.07 27.80 -32.47
CA ALA A 47 -5.08 26.76 -32.72
C ALA A 47 -3.65 27.37 -32.94
N TYR A 48 -3.56 28.51 -33.61
CA TYR A 48 -2.29 29.21 -33.79
C TYR A 48 -1.71 29.78 -32.51
N THR A 49 -2.56 30.35 -31.65
CA THR A 49 -2.16 30.85 -30.33
C THR A 49 -1.68 29.68 -29.44
N GLU A 50 -2.37 28.54 -29.48
CA GLU A 50 -1.91 27.32 -28.79
C GLU A 50 -0.54 26.87 -29.29
N TYR A 51 -0.35 26.82 -30.59
CA TYR A 51 0.93 26.46 -31.18
C TYR A 51 2.07 27.42 -30.77
N LEU A 52 1.81 28.72 -30.74
CA LEU A 52 2.82 29.71 -30.27
C LEU A 52 3.16 29.51 -28.78
N ASN A 53 2.19 29.18 -27.96
CA ASN A 53 2.39 29.03 -26.52
C ASN A 53 3.01 27.67 -26.13
N MET A 54 2.66 26.59 -26.84
CA MET A 54 2.98 25.22 -26.45
C MET A 54 3.80 24.43 -27.50
N GLY A 55 4.04 25.01 -28.67
CA GLY A 55 4.72 24.32 -29.79
C GLY A 55 3.87 23.23 -30.47
N LEU A 56 2.61 23.04 -30.08
CA LEU A 56 1.71 22.06 -30.67
C LEU A 56 0.25 22.51 -30.54
N VAL A 57 -0.61 21.96 -31.40
CA VAL A 57 -2.07 22.12 -31.30
C VAL A 57 -2.63 20.89 -30.62
N PHE A 58 -3.29 21.10 -29.49
CA PHE A 58 -3.87 20.02 -28.69
C PHE A 58 -5.05 19.36 -29.40
N LYS A 59 -5.04 18.04 -29.49
CA LYS A 59 -6.17 17.24 -29.97
C LYS A 59 -6.60 16.26 -28.88
N GLU A 60 -7.80 16.43 -28.38
CA GLU A 60 -8.39 15.47 -27.45
C GLU A 60 -8.53 14.10 -28.09
N LYS A 61 -8.15 13.07 -27.33
CA LYS A 61 -8.34 11.70 -27.81
C LYS A 61 -9.81 11.30 -27.68
N GLN A 62 -10.41 10.90 -28.80
CA GLN A 62 -11.79 10.42 -28.85
C GLN A 62 -11.83 8.95 -28.38
N ILE A 63 -11.83 8.73 -27.08
CA ILE A 63 -11.83 7.41 -26.45
C ILE A 63 -12.92 7.37 -25.37
N SER A 64 -13.58 6.22 -25.21
CA SER A 64 -14.50 6.01 -24.08
C SER A 64 -13.72 5.96 -22.77
N PHE A 65 -14.36 6.31 -21.66
CA PHE A 65 -13.69 6.17 -20.35
C PHE A 65 -13.42 4.71 -20.01
N CYS A 66 -14.27 3.78 -20.46
CA CYS A 66 -14.04 2.35 -20.32
C CYS A 66 -12.74 1.91 -20.98
N ASP A 67 -12.56 2.21 -22.27
CA ASP A 67 -11.36 1.84 -23.03
C ASP A 67 -10.12 2.56 -22.51
N TYR A 68 -10.29 3.81 -22.06
CA TYR A 68 -9.20 4.55 -21.42
C TYR A 68 -8.75 3.87 -20.10
N LEU A 69 -9.66 3.40 -19.26
CA LEU A 69 -9.31 2.70 -18.02
C LEU A 69 -8.52 1.41 -18.31
N ASP A 70 -8.89 0.64 -19.34
CA ASP A 70 -8.11 -0.54 -19.75
C ASP A 70 -6.74 -0.13 -20.29
N TYR A 71 -6.68 0.85 -21.17
CA TYR A 71 -5.41 1.39 -21.67
C TYR A 71 -4.48 1.87 -20.55
N TRP A 72 -5.02 2.63 -19.58
CA TRP A 72 -4.27 3.11 -18.42
C TRP A 72 -3.80 1.97 -17.52
N TYR A 73 -4.64 0.95 -17.32
CA TYR A 73 -4.26 -0.21 -16.52
C TYR A 73 -3.08 -0.96 -17.14
N ASP A 74 -3.15 -1.28 -18.43
CA ASP A 74 -2.14 -2.08 -19.14
C ASP A 74 -0.82 -1.32 -19.35
N ASN A 75 -0.89 -0.01 -19.59
CA ASN A 75 0.29 0.79 -19.93
C ASN A 75 0.91 1.53 -18.75
N TYR A 76 0.15 1.83 -17.71
CA TYR A 76 0.66 2.54 -16.54
C TYR A 76 0.63 1.68 -15.27
N CYS A 77 -0.51 1.10 -14.92
CA CYS A 77 -0.66 0.41 -13.64
C CYS A 77 0.18 -0.87 -13.58
N GLU A 78 0.20 -1.67 -14.65
CA GLU A 78 1.00 -2.90 -14.69
C GLU A 78 2.49 -2.65 -14.57
N VAL A 79 2.95 -1.52 -15.09
CA VAL A 79 4.37 -1.16 -15.10
C VAL A 79 4.82 -0.55 -13.78
N ASN A 80 4.00 0.35 -13.23
CA ASN A 80 4.42 1.25 -12.15
C ASN A 80 3.90 0.84 -10.77
N LEU A 81 2.89 -0.03 -10.69
CA LEU A 81 2.24 -0.35 -9.41
C LEU A 81 2.52 -1.78 -8.97
N LYS A 82 2.65 -1.97 -7.64
CA LYS A 82 2.76 -3.31 -7.04
C LYS A 82 1.45 -4.08 -7.18
N TYR A 83 1.53 -5.40 -7.24
CA TYR A 83 0.41 -6.30 -7.47
C TYR A 83 -0.84 -6.00 -6.62
N ASN A 84 -0.70 -5.85 -5.31
CA ASN A 84 -1.86 -5.59 -4.43
C ASN A 84 -2.55 -4.25 -4.73
N THR A 85 -1.78 -3.23 -5.15
CA THR A 85 -2.35 -1.94 -5.59
C THR A 85 -3.09 -2.12 -6.91
N ARG A 86 -2.50 -2.84 -7.88
CA ARG A 86 -3.13 -3.15 -9.17
C ARG A 86 -4.44 -3.91 -8.97
N ARG A 87 -4.44 -4.93 -8.12
CA ARG A 87 -5.64 -5.72 -7.78
C ARG A 87 -6.75 -4.84 -7.23
N THR A 88 -6.42 -3.93 -6.30
CA THR A 88 -7.39 -2.97 -5.75
C THR A 88 -7.91 -2.03 -6.83
N TYR A 89 -7.03 -1.50 -7.67
CA TYR A 89 -7.41 -0.60 -8.77
C TYR A 89 -8.31 -1.32 -9.77
N LYS A 90 -7.95 -2.53 -10.20
CA LYS A 90 -8.78 -3.35 -11.09
C LYS A 90 -10.18 -3.60 -10.52
N THR A 91 -10.24 -3.96 -9.23
CA THR A 91 -11.53 -4.16 -8.54
C THR A 91 -12.38 -2.88 -8.55
N ILE A 92 -11.79 -1.72 -8.28
CA ILE A 92 -12.50 -0.43 -8.27
C ILE A 92 -12.95 -0.07 -9.69
N MET A 93 -12.09 -0.23 -10.69
CA MET A 93 -12.41 0.02 -12.09
C MET A 93 -13.61 -0.83 -12.54
N ASP A 94 -13.53 -2.15 -12.35
CA ASP A 94 -14.51 -3.08 -12.88
C ASP A 94 -15.86 -3.01 -12.15
N LYS A 95 -15.84 -2.78 -10.81
CA LYS A 95 -17.06 -2.78 -10.00
C LYS A 95 -17.78 -1.43 -9.95
N TYR A 96 -17.06 -0.32 -10.07
CA TYR A 96 -17.67 1.02 -9.83
C TYR A 96 -17.45 2.00 -10.96
N LEU A 97 -16.26 2.08 -11.56
CA LEU A 97 -15.98 3.12 -12.55
C LEU A 97 -16.52 2.76 -13.93
N LYS A 98 -16.25 1.57 -14.42
CA LYS A 98 -16.70 1.14 -15.76
C LYS A 98 -18.22 1.06 -15.88
N PRO A 99 -18.99 0.46 -14.93
CA PRO A 99 -20.43 0.40 -15.05
C PRO A 99 -21.12 1.76 -15.08
N GLU A 100 -20.66 2.70 -14.27
CA GLU A 100 -21.33 4.00 -14.10
C GLU A 100 -20.80 5.08 -15.06
N LEU A 101 -19.48 5.12 -15.28
CA LEU A 101 -18.82 6.18 -16.04
C LEU A 101 -18.27 5.72 -17.39
N GLY A 102 -18.11 4.41 -17.61
CA GLY A 102 -17.42 3.85 -18.78
C GLY A 102 -18.03 4.25 -20.14
N LYS A 103 -19.34 4.44 -20.20
CA LYS A 103 -20.08 4.84 -21.41
C LYS A 103 -19.80 6.27 -21.91
N TYR A 104 -19.26 7.12 -21.05
CA TYR A 104 -18.94 8.50 -21.42
C TYR A 104 -17.59 8.58 -22.15
N ARG A 105 -17.46 9.58 -23.04
CA ARG A 105 -16.14 9.93 -23.57
C ARG A 105 -15.27 10.49 -22.46
N LEU A 106 -13.98 10.15 -22.45
CA LEU A 106 -13.02 10.64 -21.46
C LEU A 106 -13.04 12.17 -21.33
N SER A 107 -13.10 12.87 -22.46
CA SER A 107 -13.13 14.35 -22.52
C SER A 107 -14.46 14.98 -22.08
N SER A 108 -15.53 14.21 -22.02
CA SER A 108 -16.85 14.71 -21.58
C SER A 108 -17.09 14.58 -20.07
N LEU A 109 -16.19 13.91 -19.35
CA LEU A 109 -16.29 13.76 -17.91
C LEU A 109 -15.81 15.04 -17.21
N THR A 110 -16.77 15.80 -16.70
CA THR A 110 -16.53 17.06 -15.97
C THR A 110 -16.40 16.81 -14.47
N SER A 111 -15.84 17.79 -13.74
CA SER A 111 -15.79 17.77 -12.27
C SER A 111 -17.17 17.62 -11.63
N VAL A 112 -18.19 18.25 -12.22
CA VAL A 112 -19.58 18.15 -11.75
C VAL A 112 -20.07 16.70 -11.84
N LYS A 113 -19.88 16.05 -13.00
CA LYS A 113 -20.30 14.65 -13.19
C LYS A 113 -19.58 13.69 -12.27
N LEU A 114 -18.26 13.89 -12.05
CA LEU A 114 -17.49 13.07 -11.13
C LEU A 114 -17.89 13.28 -9.67
N ASN A 115 -18.21 14.51 -9.25
CA ASN A 115 -18.75 14.77 -7.92
C ASN A 115 -20.13 14.12 -7.72
N SER A 116 -21.05 14.23 -8.70
CA SER A 116 -22.35 13.53 -8.65
C SER A 116 -22.17 12.03 -8.48
N PHE A 117 -21.26 11.41 -9.26
CA PHE A 117 -20.93 10.00 -9.12
C PHE A 117 -20.44 9.64 -7.71
N ILE A 118 -19.57 10.44 -7.10
CA ILE A 118 -19.10 10.19 -5.73
C ILE A 118 -20.24 10.27 -4.71
N VAL A 119 -21.13 11.25 -4.84
CA VAL A 119 -22.33 11.39 -3.97
C VAL A 119 -23.26 10.20 -4.15
N GLU A 120 -23.59 9.82 -5.39
CA GLU A 120 -24.42 8.65 -5.71
C GLU A 120 -23.82 7.37 -5.12
N LEU A 121 -22.50 7.21 -5.22
CA LEU A 121 -21.78 6.06 -4.66
C LEU A 121 -21.89 6.02 -3.13
N CYS A 122 -21.76 7.18 -2.46
CA CYS A 122 -21.91 7.28 -1.02
C CYS A 122 -23.33 6.96 -0.55
N ASN A 123 -24.34 7.34 -1.32
CA ASN A 123 -25.75 7.05 -1.03
C ASN A 123 -26.12 5.58 -1.30
N LYS A 124 -25.49 4.96 -2.32
CA LYS A 124 -25.79 3.58 -2.72
C LYS A 124 -25.14 2.54 -1.84
N TYR A 125 -23.95 2.83 -1.30
CA TYR A 125 -23.14 1.88 -0.55
C TYR A 125 -22.77 2.42 0.84
N ASN A 126 -22.73 1.54 1.82
CA ASN A 126 -22.29 1.87 3.18
C ASN A 126 -20.83 1.39 3.38
N PHE A 127 -19.89 2.02 2.68
CA PHE A 127 -18.47 1.67 2.84
C PHE A 127 -17.83 2.49 3.96
N LYS A 128 -16.74 1.94 4.52
CA LYS A 128 -15.86 2.72 5.39
C LYS A 128 -15.22 3.86 4.60
N LYS A 129 -15.05 5.02 5.21
CA LYS A 129 -14.42 6.22 4.63
C LYS A 129 -13.09 5.93 3.93
N ALA A 130 -12.28 5.02 4.51
CA ALA A 130 -11.02 4.58 3.91
C ALA A 130 -11.21 3.93 2.52
N TYR A 131 -12.32 3.23 2.27
CA TYR A 131 -12.59 2.62 0.99
C TYR A 131 -13.02 3.64 -0.05
N TYR A 132 -13.86 4.61 0.32
CA TYR A 132 -14.19 5.76 -0.55
C TYR A 132 -12.93 6.56 -0.93
N ASN A 133 -12.01 6.78 0.02
CA ASN A 133 -10.73 7.40 -0.26
C ASN A 133 -9.88 6.61 -1.27
N ASN A 134 -9.97 5.27 -1.28
CA ASN A 134 -9.29 4.48 -2.29
C ASN A 134 -9.92 4.68 -3.68
N ILE A 135 -11.25 4.73 -3.79
CA ILE A 135 -11.94 5.02 -5.05
C ILE A 135 -11.53 6.40 -5.58
N LEU A 136 -11.52 7.40 -4.70
CA LEU A 136 -11.10 8.76 -5.03
C LEU A 136 -9.64 8.81 -5.51
N LYS A 137 -8.73 8.06 -4.88
CA LYS A 137 -7.33 7.94 -5.31
C LYS A 137 -7.21 7.33 -6.71
N VAL A 138 -8.00 6.31 -7.03
CA VAL A 138 -8.01 5.71 -8.37
C VAL A 138 -8.46 6.73 -9.40
N LEU A 139 -9.59 7.43 -9.17
CA LEU A 139 -10.08 8.49 -10.04
C LEU A 139 -9.05 9.60 -10.25
N LYS A 140 -8.51 10.15 -9.16
CA LYS A 140 -7.50 11.22 -9.25
C LYS A 140 -6.26 10.78 -10.01
N ASN A 141 -5.79 9.54 -9.80
CA ASN A 141 -4.60 9.05 -10.47
C ASN A 141 -4.86 8.79 -11.97
N CYS A 142 -5.98 8.17 -12.34
CA CYS A 142 -6.26 7.91 -13.75
C CYS A 142 -6.41 9.21 -14.54
N PHE A 143 -7.13 10.20 -14.03
CA PHE A 143 -7.27 11.50 -14.71
C PHE A 143 -5.96 12.30 -14.75
N ARG A 144 -5.15 12.27 -13.68
CA ARG A 144 -3.82 12.86 -13.69
C ARG A 144 -2.95 12.27 -14.79
N ILE A 145 -2.95 10.95 -14.96
CA ILE A 145 -2.17 10.30 -16.02
C ILE A 145 -2.73 10.62 -17.42
N ALA A 146 -4.07 10.73 -17.54
CA ALA A 146 -4.71 11.14 -18.80
C ALA A 146 -4.25 12.53 -19.24
N THR A 147 -4.09 13.46 -18.29
CA THR A 147 -3.72 14.85 -18.54
C THR A 147 -2.20 15.00 -18.66
N ASP A 148 -1.46 14.61 -17.62
CA ASP A 148 -0.06 15.00 -17.43
C ASP A 148 0.91 14.10 -18.21
N VAL A 149 0.53 12.84 -18.44
CA VAL A 149 1.42 11.84 -19.06
C VAL A 149 1.02 11.55 -20.51
N TYR A 150 -0.27 11.32 -20.74
CA TYR A 150 -0.74 10.93 -22.07
C TYR A 150 -1.24 12.09 -22.92
N GLY A 151 -1.57 13.23 -22.34
CA GLY A 151 -2.15 14.35 -23.05
C GLY A 151 -3.45 14.00 -23.78
N PHE A 152 -4.27 13.09 -23.23
CA PHE A 152 -5.53 12.67 -23.86
C PHE A 152 -6.65 13.68 -23.65
N ILE A 153 -6.58 14.43 -22.55
CA ILE A 153 -7.49 15.52 -22.19
C ILE A 153 -6.67 16.73 -21.74
N ARG A 154 -7.23 17.93 -21.93
CA ARG A 154 -6.57 19.20 -21.61
C ARG A 154 -6.54 19.49 -20.12
N TYR A 155 -7.63 19.22 -19.43
CA TYR A 155 -7.82 19.56 -18.02
C TYR A 155 -8.17 18.33 -17.22
N ASN A 156 -7.65 18.26 -15.99
CA ASN A 156 -7.93 17.19 -15.06
C ASN A 156 -9.24 17.47 -14.29
N PRO A 157 -10.36 16.79 -14.60
CA PRO A 157 -11.63 17.02 -13.93
C PRO A 157 -11.67 16.46 -12.50
N ALA A 158 -10.70 15.63 -12.12
CA ALA A 158 -10.64 15.01 -10.81
C ALA A 158 -9.79 15.80 -9.78
N LEU A 159 -9.20 16.93 -10.17
CA LEU A 159 -8.27 17.68 -9.32
C LEU A 159 -8.91 18.11 -8.00
N THR A 160 -10.11 18.66 -8.06
CA THR A 160 -10.84 19.23 -6.92
C THR A 160 -11.80 18.25 -6.23
N LEU A 161 -11.85 16.98 -6.68
CA LEU A 161 -12.74 15.98 -6.08
C LEU A 161 -12.49 15.80 -4.60
N LYS A 162 -13.56 15.83 -3.81
CA LYS A 162 -13.54 15.58 -2.37
C LYS A 162 -14.68 14.61 -2.00
N LEU A 163 -14.51 13.88 -0.92
CA LEU A 163 -15.62 13.14 -0.34
C LEU A 163 -16.59 14.13 0.32
N PRO A 164 -17.90 13.86 0.25
CA PRO A 164 -18.86 14.53 1.11
C PRO A 164 -18.50 14.26 2.58
N LYS A 165 -19.07 15.04 3.49
CA LYS A 165 -18.88 14.83 4.92
C LYS A 165 -19.55 13.50 5.31
N ILE A 166 -18.74 12.47 5.53
CA ILE A 166 -19.20 11.14 5.95
C ILE A 166 -18.85 11.03 7.43
N GLU A 167 -19.85 10.71 8.24
CA GLU A 167 -19.62 10.34 9.63
C GLU A 167 -18.80 9.06 9.66
N ASP A 168 -17.64 9.13 10.28
CA ASP A 168 -16.75 7.98 10.42
C ASP A 168 -17.15 7.26 11.72
N ASN A 169 -18.23 6.48 11.67
CA ASN A 169 -18.69 5.66 12.79
C ASN A 169 -17.72 4.51 13.11
N ASN A 170 -16.46 4.67 12.75
CA ASN A 170 -15.41 3.68 12.94
C ASN A 170 -14.56 4.00 14.16
N ASP A 171 -15.08 3.75 15.33
CA ASP A 171 -14.28 3.48 16.54
C ASP A 171 -13.58 2.12 16.42
N PHE A 172 -12.86 1.89 15.30
CA PHE A 172 -11.96 0.75 15.27
C PHE A 172 -10.76 1.06 16.17
N GLN A 173 -10.95 0.79 17.47
CA GLN A 173 -9.85 0.84 18.42
C GLN A 173 -8.86 -0.26 18.05
N LYS A 174 -7.60 0.14 17.82
CA LYS A 174 -6.51 -0.82 17.64
C LYS A 174 -6.35 -1.57 18.95
N HIS A 175 -6.36 -2.89 18.87
CA HIS A 175 -6.12 -3.69 20.06
C HIS A 175 -4.64 -3.54 20.49
N LEU A 176 -4.41 -3.25 21.76
CA LEU A 176 -3.08 -3.22 22.37
C LEU A 176 -2.94 -4.42 23.28
N TYR A 177 -2.15 -5.39 22.85
CA TYR A 177 -1.89 -6.58 23.66
C TYR A 177 -1.18 -6.24 24.95
N ASN A 178 -1.75 -6.68 26.07
CA ASN A 178 -1.11 -6.62 27.36
C ASN A 178 -0.34 -7.92 27.67
N LYS A 179 0.45 -7.91 28.74
CA LYS A 179 1.28 -9.05 29.15
C LYS A 179 0.46 -10.33 29.43
N ASN A 180 -0.73 -10.18 30.04
CA ASN A 180 -1.59 -11.32 30.39
C ASN A 180 -2.16 -11.97 29.15
N GLU A 181 -2.64 -11.19 28.17
CA GLU A 181 -3.14 -11.71 26.89
C GLU A 181 -2.06 -12.43 26.11
N ILE A 182 -0.85 -11.87 26.03
CA ILE A 182 0.30 -12.53 25.40
C ILE A 182 0.58 -13.87 26.07
N ASN A 183 0.61 -13.92 27.41
CA ASN A 183 0.84 -15.16 28.16
C ASN A 183 -0.27 -16.18 27.91
N LEU A 184 -1.54 -15.78 27.94
CA LEU A 184 -2.68 -16.66 27.65
C LEU A 184 -2.59 -17.26 26.25
N ILE A 185 -2.26 -16.45 25.25
CA ILE A 185 -2.10 -16.91 23.88
C ILE A 185 -0.94 -17.92 23.78
N LEU A 186 0.22 -17.59 24.33
CA LEU A 186 1.39 -18.47 24.30
C LEU A 186 1.12 -19.80 25.03
N GLN A 187 0.42 -19.77 26.16
CA GLN A 187 0.05 -20.98 26.90
C GLN A 187 -0.95 -21.84 26.11
N ARG A 188 -1.96 -21.22 25.47
CA ARG A 188 -2.96 -21.94 24.66
C ARG A 188 -2.33 -22.63 23.44
N PHE A 189 -1.32 -22.03 22.84
CA PHE A 189 -0.68 -22.54 21.63
C PHE A 189 0.73 -23.12 21.87
N LYS A 190 1.04 -23.53 23.10
CA LYS A 190 2.37 -24.08 23.47
C LYS A 190 2.79 -25.27 22.60
N ASP A 191 1.83 -26.05 22.10
CA ASP A 191 2.05 -27.24 21.27
C ASP A 191 2.02 -26.93 19.75
N ASP A 192 1.73 -25.69 19.34
CA ASP A 192 1.85 -25.20 17.96
C ASP A 192 3.14 -24.38 17.83
N ASP A 193 4.26 -25.08 17.70
CA ASP A 193 5.61 -24.47 17.59
C ASP A 193 5.68 -23.38 16.52
N THR A 194 4.97 -23.58 15.40
CA THR A 194 5.04 -22.64 14.27
C THR A 194 4.30 -21.34 14.57
N PHE A 195 3.07 -21.44 15.07
CA PHE A 195 2.31 -20.24 15.45
C PHE A 195 2.99 -19.51 16.61
N THR A 196 3.41 -20.23 17.66
CA THR A 196 4.08 -19.68 18.84
C THR A 196 5.35 -18.92 18.46
N CYS A 197 6.20 -19.53 17.63
CA CYS A 197 7.43 -18.86 17.19
C CYS A 197 7.15 -17.64 16.30
N ALA A 198 6.18 -17.71 15.38
CA ALA A 198 5.76 -16.56 14.56
C ALA A 198 5.17 -15.43 15.41
N PHE A 199 4.39 -15.77 16.42
CA PHE A 199 3.79 -14.82 17.36
C PHE A 199 4.87 -14.11 18.18
N ILE A 200 5.81 -14.87 18.80
CA ILE A 200 6.96 -14.32 19.51
C ILE A 200 7.79 -13.41 18.60
N THR A 201 8.07 -13.86 17.36
CA THR A 201 8.82 -13.03 16.40
C THR A 201 8.14 -11.68 16.18
N SER A 202 6.83 -11.65 15.99
CA SER A 202 6.10 -10.40 15.84
C SER A 202 6.09 -9.54 17.10
N CYS A 203 5.89 -10.15 18.28
CA CYS A 203 5.93 -9.46 19.57
C CYS A 203 7.25 -8.73 19.82
N PHE A 204 8.36 -9.38 19.51
CA PHE A 204 9.70 -8.87 19.82
C PHE A 204 10.35 -8.02 18.72
N THR A 205 9.70 -7.87 17.57
CA THR A 205 10.25 -7.13 16.42
C THR A 205 9.33 -6.07 15.86
N GLY A 206 8.03 -6.16 16.15
CA GLY A 206 7.03 -5.31 15.52
C GLY A 206 6.93 -5.46 13.99
N MET A 207 7.47 -6.54 13.41
CA MET A 207 7.42 -6.80 11.97
C MET A 207 5.98 -6.89 11.44
N ARG A 208 5.78 -6.49 10.18
CA ARG A 208 4.47 -6.67 9.52
C ARG A 208 4.19 -8.15 9.28
N THR A 209 2.92 -8.54 9.32
CA THR A 209 2.50 -9.94 9.09
C THR A 209 3.15 -10.57 7.84
N GLY A 210 3.18 -9.82 6.73
CA GLY A 210 3.78 -10.32 5.50
C GLY A 210 5.31 -10.42 5.56
N GLU A 211 5.98 -9.61 6.38
CA GLU A 211 7.41 -9.65 6.62
C GLU A 211 7.77 -10.89 7.47
N VAL A 212 7.04 -11.12 8.58
CA VAL A 212 7.22 -12.33 9.40
C VAL A 212 7.05 -13.59 8.56
N CYS A 213 5.93 -13.71 7.86
CA CYS A 213 5.64 -14.91 7.06
C CYS A 213 6.55 -15.09 5.83
N SER A 214 7.34 -14.09 5.43
CA SER A 214 8.29 -14.19 4.31
C SER A 214 9.72 -14.55 4.73
N LEU A 215 10.00 -14.65 6.03
CA LEU A 215 11.34 -14.96 6.52
C LEU A 215 11.83 -16.31 6.00
N THR A 216 13.06 -16.30 5.53
CA THR A 216 13.87 -17.50 5.27
C THR A 216 14.95 -17.64 6.34
N TRP A 217 15.52 -18.85 6.50
CA TRP A 217 16.62 -19.03 7.44
C TRP A 217 17.88 -18.25 7.05
N ASP A 218 18.02 -17.87 5.77
CA ASP A 218 19.11 -17.02 5.26
C ASP A 218 18.96 -15.54 5.66
N ASP A 219 17.76 -15.15 6.10
CA ASP A 219 17.51 -13.80 6.62
C ASP A 219 17.89 -13.65 8.09
N ILE A 220 18.22 -14.75 8.79
CA ILE A 220 18.51 -14.78 10.22
C ILE A 220 19.97 -15.06 10.47
N ASP A 221 20.71 -14.04 10.88
CA ASP A 221 22.11 -14.15 11.32
C ASP A 221 22.15 -14.46 12.83
N PHE A 222 22.28 -15.74 13.15
CA PHE A 222 22.38 -16.20 14.54
C PHE A 222 23.69 -15.77 15.21
N LYS A 223 24.79 -15.59 14.47
CA LYS A 223 26.06 -15.18 15.02
C LYS A 223 26.01 -13.76 15.57
N ASN A 224 25.44 -12.84 14.78
CA ASN A 224 25.32 -11.43 15.15
C ASN A 224 23.99 -11.10 15.80
N ARG A 225 23.06 -12.06 15.90
CA ARG A 225 21.67 -11.89 16.40
C ARG A 225 20.90 -10.82 15.64
N ILE A 226 20.92 -10.92 14.32
CA ILE A 226 20.25 -9.96 13.42
C ILE A 226 19.22 -10.67 12.55
N ILE A 227 18.05 -10.07 12.40
CA ILE A 227 17.05 -10.43 11.37
C ILE A 227 17.11 -9.38 10.26
N ASN A 228 17.35 -9.82 9.03
CA ASN A 228 17.35 -8.98 7.84
C ASN A 228 15.96 -8.97 7.21
N VAL A 229 15.20 -7.90 7.39
CA VAL A 229 13.87 -7.74 6.79
C VAL A 229 14.04 -7.22 5.37
N LYS A 230 13.83 -8.09 4.36
CA LYS A 230 14.03 -7.75 2.94
C LYS A 230 12.76 -7.88 2.10
N HIS A 231 11.82 -8.74 2.54
CA HIS A 231 10.73 -9.21 1.73
C HIS A 231 9.39 -9.09 2.44
N THR A 232 8.31 -9.21 1.67
CA THR A 232 6.95 -9.40 2.19
C THR A 232 6.23 -10.42 1.32
N VAL A 233 5.51 -11.35 1.95
CA VAL A 233 4.73 -12.35 1.24
C VAL A 233 3.30 -11.86 0.97
N TYR A 234 2.77 -12.24 -0.16
CA TYR A 234 1.36 -12.05 -0.54
C TYR A 234 0.89 -13.18 -1.44
N ASP A 235 -0.43 -13.33 -1.54
CA ASP A 235 -1.06 -14.36 -2.34
C ASP A 235 -1.54 -13.82 -3.69
N LYS A 236 -1.44 -14.66 -4.72
CA LYS A 236 -2.11 -14.51 -6.01
C LYS A 236 -3.01 -15.72 -6.27
N PRO A 237 -3.93 -15.65 -7.23
CA PRO A 237 -4.64 -16.85 -7.68
C PRO A 237 -3.66 -17.97 -7.99
N ASN A 238 -4.01 -19.18 -7.58
CA ASN A 238 -3.18 -20.35 -7.84
C ASN A 238 -3.30 -20.76 -9.31
N ASP A 239 -2.17 -20.81 -10.01
CA ASP A 239 -2.06 -21.19 -11.41
C ASP A 239 -1.50 -22.60 -11.61
N GLY A 240 -1.53 -23.43 -10.57
CA GLY A 240 -0.94 -24.78 -10.55
C GLY A 240 0.52 -24.81 -10.11
N LYS A 241 1.30 -23.73 -10.31
CA LYS A 241 2.72 -23.66 -9.93
C LYS A 241 2.94 -23.17 -8.51
N GLY A 242 2.01 -22.39 -7.95
CA GLY A 242 2.07 -21.86 -6.60
C GLY A 242 1.21 -20.60 -6.44
N ARG A 243 0.83 -20.30 -5.20
CA ARG A 243 0.00 -19.10 -4.92
C ARG A 243 0.76 -18.03 -4.14
N TRP A 244 1.91 -18.35 -3.55
CA TRP A 244 2.65 -17.45 -2.69
C TRP A 244 3.79 -16.78 -3.44
N TYR A 245 3.87 -15.46 -3.27
CA TYR A 245 4.85 -14.62 -3.92
C TYR A 245 5.53 -13.73 -2.88
N ILE A 246 6.82 -13.53 -3.02
CA ILE A 246 7.56 -12.53 -2.26
C ILE A 246 7.95 -11.37 -3.17
N GLY A 247 7.77 -10.18 -2.64
CA GLY A 247 8.19 -8.95 -3.28
C GLY A 247 8.99 -8.09 -2.31
N THR A 248 9.52 -6.99 -2.82
CA THR A 248 10.20 -6.00 -1.98
C THR A 248 9.26 -5.44 -0.92
N THR A 249 9.80 -5.03 0.22
CA THR A 249 9.06 -4.32 1.26
C THR A 249 8.29 -3.11 0.70
N LYS A 250 7.29 -2.62 1.42
CA LYS A 250 6.40 -1.55 0.95
C LYS A 250 7.15 -0.24 0.65
N THR A 251 8.20 0.05 1.41
CA THR A 251 9.05 1.25 1.30
C THR A 251 10.51 0.85 1.31
N LYS A 252 11.43 1.75 0.91
CA LYS A 252 12.89 1.53 1.03
C LYS A 252 13.29 1.32 2.49
N GLN A 253 12.73 2.08 3.43
CA GLN A 253 12.94 1.94 4.87
C GLN A 253 12.37 0.63 5.43
N GLY A 254 11.50 -0.05 4.66
CA GLY A 254 11.03 -1.39 5.02
C GLY A 254 12.12 -2.44 4.99
N THR A 255 13.17 -2.26 4.17
CA THR A 255 14.38 -3.08 4.21
C THR A 255 15.27 -2.58 5.33
N ARG A 256 15.44 -3.40 6.36
CA ARG A 256 16.11 -3.03 7.60
C ARG A 256 16.65 -4.24 8.32
N GLN A 257 17.50 -3.99 9.30
CA GLN A 257 17.99 -4.99 10.24
C GLN A 257 17.33 -4.79 11.60
N ILE A 258 17.01 -5.87 12.27
CA ILE A 258 16.44 -5.88 13.61
C ILE A 258 17.32 -6.76 14.50
N ASN A 259 17.79 -6.22 15.62
CA ASN A 259 18.53 -6.98 16.62
C ASN A 259 17.59 -7.91 17.38
N MET A 260 17.98 -9.15 17.55
CA MET A 260 17.23 -10.13 18.33
C MET A 260 17.54 -10.01 19.82
N SER A 261 16.52 -9.90 20.65
CA SER A 261 16.68 -10.17 22.09
C SER A 261 17.07 -11.62 22.32
N ILE A 262 17.61 -11.93 23.51
CA ILE A 262 17.99 -13.29 23.84
C ILE A 262 16.79 -14.26 23.82
N THR A 263 15.62 -13.79 24.22
CA THR A 263 14.36 -14.55 24.20
C THR A 263 13.97 -14.93 22.76
N LEU A 264 14.00 -13.97 21.84
CA LEU A 264 13.71 -14.22 20.43
C LEU A 264 14.74 -15.14 19.78
N TYR A 265 16.03 -14.91 20.07
CA TYR A 265 17.12 -15.78 19.62
C TYR A 265 16.88 -17.24 20.02
N ASN A 266 16.60 -17.49 21.32
CA ASN A 266 16.34 -18.82 21.83
C ASN A 266 15.10 -19.47 21.20
N ALA A 267 14.02 -18.71 21.02
CA ALA A 267 12.82 -19.18 20.35
C ALA A 267 13.10 -19.63 18.90
N LEU A 268 13.81 -18.81 18.12
CA LEU A 268 14.12 -19.10 16.72
C LEU A 268 15.10 -20.27 16.58
N ILE A 269 16.14 -20.37 17.43
CA ILE A 269 17.11 -21.46 17.33
C ILE A 269 16.49 -22.80 17.73
N ASN A 270 15.63 -22.83 18.76
CA ASN A 270 14.90 -24.03 19.17
C ASN A 270 13.91 -24.46 18.09
N TYR A 271 13.18 -23.50 17.50
CA TYR A 271 12.27 -23.79 16.40
C TYR A 271 13.01 -24.32 15.15
N LYS A 272 14.20 -23.78 14.84
CA LYS A 272 15.05 -24.29 13.75
C LYS A 272 15.47 -25.76 13.98
N LYS A 273 15.88 -26.07 15.20
CA LYS A 273 16.24 -27.45 15.58
C LYS A 273 15.03 -28.38 15.43
N LYS A 274 13.85 -27.96 15.90
CA LYS A 274 12.61 -28.72 15.75
C LYS A 274 12.24 -28.97 14.30
N GLN A 275 12.33 -27.92 13.46
CA GLN A 275 12.06 -28.05 12.02
C GLN A 275 13.05 -28.99 11.33
N GLN A 276 14.34 -28.94 11.69
CA GLN A 276 15.34 -29.88 11.19
C GLN A 276 15.06 -31.33 11.61
N TYR A 277 14.61 -31.53 12.85
CA TYR A 277 14.20 -32.85 13.32
C TYR A 277 12.99 -33.35 12.52
N LEU A 278 11.94 -32.54 12.37
CA LEU A 278 10.75 -32.91 11.59
C LEU A 278 11.11 -33.23 10.13
N LYS A 279 12.03 -32.48 9.54
CA LYS A 279 12.52 -32.77 8.17
C LYS A 279 13.14 -34.17 8.06
N LYS A 280 13.87 -34.62 9.10
CA LYS A 280 14.38 -36.00 9.15
C LYS A 280 13.27 -37.02 9.32
N VAL A 281 12.27 -36.75 10.17
CA VAL A 281 11.14 -37.65 10.44
C VAL A 281 10.29 -37.84 9.21
N PHE A 282 9.94 -36.78 8.49
CA PHE A 282 9.13 -36.86 7.28
C PHE A 282 9.92 -37.32 6.05
N GLY A 283 11.25 -37.21 6.07
CA GLY A 283 12.11 -37.66 4.95
C GLY A 283 11.69 -37.10 3.61
N ASN A 284 11.38 -37.97 2.66
CA ASN A 284 10.97 -37.61 1.29
C ASN A 284 9.56 -36.97 1.24
N GLU A 285 8.73 -37.12 2.27
CA GLU A 285 7.41 -36.48 2.35
C GLU A 285 7.46 -35.06 2.87
N TYR A 286 8.65 -34.57 3.27
CA TYR A 286 8.84 -33.21 3.71
C TYR A 286 8.80 -32.23 2.53
N TYR A 287 7.87 -31.27 2.56
CA TYR A 287 7.74 -30.25 1.53
C TYR A 287 8.93 -29.28 1.53
N THR A 288 9.53 -29.11 0.36
CA THR A 288 10.64 -28.18 0.13
C THR A 288 10.27 -27.23 -1.01
N TYR A 289 10.92 -26.05 -1.06
CA TYR A 289 10.57 -24.97 -1.99
C TYR A 289 11.81 -24.34 -2.60
N HIS A 290 11.60 -23.72 -3.76
CA HIS A 290 12.56 -22.82 -4.41
C HIS A 290 11.88 -21.55 -4.87
N PHE A 291 12.69 -20.54 -5.20
CA PHE A 291 12.22 -19.27 -5.75
C PHE A 291 12.33 -19.28 -7.27
N GLU A 292 11.22 -18.96 -7.94
CA GLU A 292 11.19 -18.63 -9.36
C GLU A 292 11.03 -17.12 -9.57
N ASP A 293 11.86 -16.53 -10.42
CA ASP A 293 11.75 -15.14 -10.79
C ASP A 293 10.52 -14.88 -11.67
N VAL A 294 9.74 -13.86 -11.34
CA VAL A 294 8.60 -13.42 -12.13
C VAL A 294 8.97 -12.13 -12.85
N LEU A 295 8.98 -12.23 -14.19
CA LEU A 295 9.34 -11.12 -15.06
C LEU A 295 8.09 -10.30 -15.42
N ASN A 296 8.26 -8.99 -15.56
CA ASN A 296 7.27 -8.14 -16.20
C ASN A 296 7.39 -8.22 -17.74
N LYS A 297 6.50 -7.53 -18.44
CA LYS A 297 6.49 -7.49 -19.93
C LYS A 297 7.78 -6.93 -20.58
N TYR A 298 8.67 -6.35 -19.78
CA TYR A 298 9.97 -5.82 -20.22
C TYR A 298 11.15 -6.71 -19.82
N GLY A 299 10.90 -7.95 -19.33
CA GLY A 299 11.95 -8.88 -18.92
C GLY A 299 12.60 -8.56 -17.56
N LYS A 300 12.08 -7.60 -16.79
CA LYS A 300 12.62 -7.25 -15.47
C LYS A 300 11.96 -8.09 -14.38
N VAL A 301 12.77 -8.65 -13.48
CA VAL A 301 12.29 -9.33 -12.27
C VAL A 301 11.57 -8.33 -11.36
N THR A 302 10.31 -8.61 -11.04
CA THR A 302 9.49 -7.74 -10.16
C THR A 302 9.17 -8.38 -8.82
N GLU A 303 9.16 -9.70 -8.77
CA GLU A 303 8.81 -10.51 -7.61
C GLU A 303 9.34 -11.93 -7.80
N LYS A 304 9.29 -12.76 -6.75
CA LYS A 304 9.62 -14.17 -6.83
C LYS A 304 8.42 -15.01 -6.40
N ARG A 305 8.16 -16.09 -7.11
CA ARG A 305 7.18 -17.10 -6.75
C ARG A 305 7.82 -18.14 -5.85
N ILE A 306 7.11 -18.61 -4.84
CA ILE A 306 7.49 -19.74 -4.01
C ILE A 306 6.87 -21.00 -4.63
N VAL A 307 7.71 -21.85 -5.17
CA VAL A 307 7.30 -23.07 -5.89
C VAL A 307 7.72 -24.29 -5.07
N GLN A 308 6.80 -25.25 -4.93
CA GLN A 308 7.08 -26.54 -4.30
C GLN A 308 7.98 -27.37 -5.22
N ASN A 309 8.98 -28.04 -4.64
CA ASN A 309 9.83 -28.94 -5.37
C ASN A 309 9.13 -30.28 -5.65
N GLU A 310 9.28 -30.76 -6.87
CA GLU A 310 8.89 -32.12 -7.28
C GLU A 310 10.16 -32.99 -7.30
N GLY A 311 10.28 -33.95 -6.34
CA GLY A 311 11.42 -34.85 -6.26
C GLY A 311 12.72 -34.23 -5.74
N ASN A 312 13.83 -34.97 -5.85
CA ASN A 312 15.17 -34.57 -5.38
C ASN A 312 15.94 -33.73 -6.41
N ILE A 313 15.39 -32.61 -6.85
CA ILE A 313 16.08 -31.72 -7.78
C ILE A 313 17.13 -30.91 -7.01
N LEU A 314 18.38 -30.89 -7.49
CA LEU A 314 19.45 -30.01 -7.03
C LEU A 314 19.00 -28.54 -7.14
N GLN A 315 18.82 -27.87 -6.02
CA GLN A 315 18.11 -26.59 -5.94
C GLN A 315 19.06 -25.41 -6.06
N ILE A 316 19.05 -24.82 -7.22
CA ILE A 316 19.48 -23.44 -7.42
C ILE A 316 18.32 -22.56 -6.91
N ASN A 317 18.56 -21.58 -6.02
CA ASN A 317 17.53 -20.69 -5.43
C ASN A 317 16.59 -21.31 -4.39
N LYS A 318 17.13 -22.12 -3.47
CA LYS A 318 16.36 -22.71 -2.36
C LYS A 318 15.59 -21.66 -1.56
N ALA A 319 14.31 -21.94 -1.29
CA ALA A 319 13.44 -21.14 -0.43
C ALA A 319 13.25 -21.87 0.91
N ASP A 320 14.21 -21.70 1.83
CA ASP A 320 14.18 -22.33 3.16
C ASP A 320 13.35 -21.47 4.13
N MET A 321 12.02 -21.61 4.00
CA MET A 321 11.05 -20.78 4.74
C MET A 321 11.09 -21.11 6.23
N VAL A 322 11.09 -20.06 7.08
CA VAL A 322 11.08 -20.22 8.54
C VAL A 322 9.74 -20.81 9.00
N PHE A 323 8.62 -20.19 8.65
CA PHE A 323 7.31 -20.58 9.19
C PHE A 323 6.56 -21.50 8.24
N THR A 324 6.65 -22.81 8.49
CA THR A 324 5.98 -23.89 7.73
C THR A 324 5.17 -24.75 8.68
N ARG A 325 4.25 -25.54 8.16
CA ARG A 325 3.61 -26.63 8.91
C ARG A 325 4.65 -27.71 9.30
N PRO A 326 4.36 -28.59 10.26
CA PRO A 326 5.29 -29.62 10.69
C PRO A 326 5.89 -30.48 9.56
N ASN A 327 5.10 -30.77 8.53
CA ASN A 327 5.54 -31.51 7.34
C ASN A 327 6.28 -30.63 6.29
N GLY A 328 6.64 -29.38 6.63
CA GLY A 328 7.31 -28.45 5.73
C GLY A 328 6.38 -27.66 4.81
N LYS A 329 5.06 -27.94 4.78
CA LYS A 329 4.13 -27.26 3.86
C LYS A 329 4.04 -25.77 4.17
N TYR A 330 4.44 -24.94 3.19
CA TYR A 330 4.34 -23.49 3.30
C TYR A 330 2.90 -23.01 2.98
N VAL A 331 2.34 -22.26 3.88
CA VAL A 331 0.96 -21.75 3.77
C VAL A 331 0.87 -20.22 3.89
N GLY A 332 2.02 -19.55 3.84
CA GLY A 332 2.12 -18.09 3.94
C GLY A 332 1.38 -17.54 5.15
N ARG A 333 0.65 -16.44 4.96
CA ARG A 333 -0.12 -15.80 6.04
C ARG A 333 -1.28 -16.64 6.57
N ASN A 334 -1.71 -17.69 5.87
CA ASN A 334 -2.81 -18.54 6.30
C ASN A 334 -2.51 -19.34 7.57
N ILE A 335 -1.22 -19.43 7.97
CA ILE A 335 -0.81 -20.01 9.23
C ILE A 335 -1.45 -19.35 10.45
N LEU A 336 -1.83 -18.09 10.34
CA LEU A 336 -2.40 -17.29 11.41
C LEU A 336 -3.94 -17.39 11.49
N ASN A 337 -4.60 -17.84 10.42
CA ASN A 337 -6.07 -17.78 10.32
C ASN A 337 -6.79 -18.62 11.36
N TYR A 338 -6.33 -19.86 11.59
CA TYR A 338 -6.95 -20.76 12.54
C TYR A 338 -6.67 -20.35 14.00
N PRO A 339 -5.41 -20.07 14.39
CA PRO A 339 -5.12 -19.57 15.73
C PRO A 339 -5.95 -18.34 16.12
N PHE A 340 -6.09 -17.35 15.22
CA PHE A 340 -6.86 -16.15 15.53
C PHE A 340 -8.37 -16.41 15.70
N LYS A 341 -8.93 -17.41 15.01
CA LYS A 341 -10.31 -17.86 15.29
C LYS A 341 -10.46 -18.44 16.70
N ILE A 342 -9.46 -19.20 17.16
CA ILE A 342 -9.43 -19.77 18.51
C ILE A 342 -9.26 -18.64 19.54
N ILE A 343 -8.34 -17.71 19.34
CA ILE A 343 -8.11 -16.58 20.24
C ILE A 343 -9.41 -15.80 20.47
N HIS A 344 -10.13 -15.47 19.41
CA HIS A 344 -11.42 -14.77 19.53
C HIS A 344 -12.47 -15.61 20.25
N LYS A 345 -12.58 -16.90 19.90
CA LYS A 345 -13.67 -17.76 20.41
C LYS A 345 -13.42 -18.29 21.82
N GLU A 346 -12.18 -18.71 22.12
CA GLU A 346 -11.86 -19.43 23.35
C GLU A 346 -11.23 -18.55 24.44
N LEU A 347 -10.43 -17.54 24.03
CA LEU A 347 -9.75 -16.66 24.99
C LEU A 347 -10.50 -15.34 25.23
N GLY A 348 -11.59 -15.09 24.49
CA GLY A 348 -12.39 -13.88 24.65
C GLY A 348 -11.65 -12.58 24.33
N ILE A 349 -10.54 -12.65 23.55
CA ILE A 349 -9.79 -11.49 23.12
C ILE A 349 -10.36 -11.03 21.79
N ASP A 350 -11.48 -10.30 21.84
CA ASP A 350 -12.20 -9.86 20.67
C ASP A 350 -11.46 -8.77 19.90
N ASN A 351 -11.69 -8.72 18.59
CA ASN A 351 -11.18 -7.68 17.66
C ASN A 351 -9.66 -7.59 17.56
N CYS A 352 -8.87 -8.46 18.21
CA CYS A 352 -7.43 -8.49 18.08
C CYS A 352 -7.00 -9.14 16.75
N ARG A 353 -5.87 -8.68 16.20
CA ARG A 353 -5.25 -9.21 14.98
C ARG A 353 -3.76 -9.40 15.21
N PHE A 354 -3.16 -10.31 14.46
CA PHE A 354 -1.70 -10.46 14.45
C PHE A 354 -0.97 -9.14 14.15
N TYR A 355 -1.53 -8.31 13.28
CA TYR A 355 -0.95 -7.01 12.94
C TYR A 355 -0.90 -6.03 14.14
N ASP A 356 -1.79 -6.19 15.09
CA ASP A 356 -1.89 -5.29 16.25
C ASP A 356 -0.71 -5.47 17.23
N LEU A 357 0.02 -6.61 17.16
CA LEU A 357 1.29 -6.81 17.86
C LEU A 357 2.32 -5.73 17.52
N ARG A 358 2.32 -5.25 16.29
CA ARG A 358 3.18 -4.14 15.85
C ARG A 358 2.82 -2.82 16.56
N GLY A 359 1.54 -2.55 16.75
CA GLY A 359 1.06 -1.41 17.53
C GLY A 359 1.46 -1.53 18.99
N SER A 360 1.29 -2.71 19.55
CA SER A 360 1.69 -3.02 20.94
C SER A 360 3.20 -2.86 21.15
N TYR A 361 4.03 -3.39 20.23
CA TYR A 361 5.49 -3.19 20.24
C TYR A 361 5.86 -1.71 20.24
N ALA A 362 5.26 -0.91 19.33
CA ALA A 362 5.50 0.53 19.27
C ALA A 362 5.13 1.23 20.59
N THR A 363 3.90 0.99 21.07
CA THR A 363 3.37 1.63 22.26
C THR A 363 4.16 1.28 23.52
N ILE A 364 4.52 0.00 23.69
CA ILE A 364 5.30 -0.46 24.85
C ILE A 364 6.68 0.20 24.86
N ASN A 365 7.40 0.23 23.73
CA ASN A 365 8.73 0.85 23.68
C ASN A 365 8.67 2.37 23.95
N LEU A 366 7.72 3.07 23.33
CA LEU A 366 7.56 4.51 23.54
C LEU A 366 7.20 4.86 25.00
N ARG A 367 6.32 4.08 25.64
CA ARG A 367 5.98 4.25 27.05
C ARG A 367 7.15 3.99 28.01
N ASN A 368 8.10 3.16 27.59
CA ASN A 368 9.34 2.90 28.37
C ASN A 368 10.49 3.83 27.99
N GLY A 369 10.21 4.96 27.34
CA GLY A 369 11.19 6.01 27.07
C GLY A 369 12.10 5.79 25.87
N THR A 370 11.80 4.81 25.01
CA THR A 370 12.56 4.64 23.76
C THR A 370 12.24 5.81 22.82
N GLU A 371 13.27 6.39 22.23
CA GLU A 371 13.14 7.49 21.26
C GLU A 371 12.23 7.08 20.08
N ILE A 372 11.30 7.96 19.74
CA ILE A 372 10.30 7.71 18.68
C ILE A 372 10.94 7.42 17.32
N ARG A 373 12.11 8.01 17.07
CA ARG A 373 12.87 7.83 15.85
C ARG A 373 13.41 6.41 15.75
N ASP A 374 13.96 5.88 16.83
CA ASP A 374 14.50 4.53 16.90
C ASP A 374 13.40 3.48 16.71
N VAL A 375 12.24 3.70 17.34
CA VAL A 375 11.05 2.86 17.15
C VAL A 375 10.56 2.92 15.70
N ALA A 376 10.52 4.10 15.08
CA ALA A 376 10.14 4.28 13.70
C ALA A 376 11.09 3.54 12.73
N ASP A 377 12.39 3.60 12.98
CA ASP A 377 13.42 2.94 12.17
C ASP A 377 13.33 1.41 12.29
N ILE A 378 13.19 0.86 13.50
CA ILE A 378 12.98 -0.57 13.72
C ILE A 378 11.71 -1.05 13.04
N LEU A 379 10.64 -0.27 13.10
CA LEU A 379 9.39 -0.58 12.42
C LEU A 379 9.47 -0.38 10.89
N GLY A 380 10.41 0.40 10.37
CA GLY A 380 10.52 0.77 8.96
C GLY A 380 9.37 1.67 8.51
N HIS A 381 9.08 2.71 9.30
CA HIS A 381 8.16 3.78 8.94
C HIS A 381 8.89 4.85 8.12
N LYS A 382 8.28 5.27 7.02
CA LYS A 382 8.83 6.36 6.18
C LYS A 382 8.69 7.73 6.85
N TYR A 383 7.65 7.90 7.64
CA TYR A 383 7.29 9.14 8.33
C TYR A 383 7.12 8.86 9.81
N ILE A 384 7.68 9.70 10.65
CA ILE A 384 7.64 9.59 12.11
C ILE A 384 6.19 9.68 12.62
N GLU A 385 5.36 10.50 11.98
CA GLU A 385 3.93 10.67 12.29
C GLU A 385 3.17 9.32 12.27
N THR A 386 3.64 8.35 11.49
CA THR A 386 3.05 7.00 11.51
C THR A 386 3.29 6.30 12.86
N THR A 387 4.41 6.57 13.52
CA THR A 387 4.75 6.03 14.84
C THR A 387 4.05 6.84 15.94
N GLU A 388 3.98 8.14 15.79
CA GLU A 388 3.24 9.04 16.71
C GLU A 388 1.77 8.63 16.83
N ASN A 389 1.13 8.22 15.75
CA ASN A 389 -0.24 7.73 15.76
C ASN A 389 -0.48 6.46 16.62
N PHE A 390 0.56 5.76 17.05
CA PHE A 390 0.47 4.71 18.07
C PHE A 390 0.56 5.27 19.49
N TYR A 391 1.23 6.41 19.66
CA TYR A 391 1.36 7.09 20.95
C TYR A 391 0.16 7.97 21.27
N ILE A 392 -0.41 8.66 20.27
CA ILE A 392 -1.54 9.60 20.42
C ILE A 392 -2.86 8.89 20.80
N SER A 393 -2.97 7.57 20.61
CA SER A 393 -4.07 6.79 21.22
C SER A 393 -3.87 6.65 22.73
N SER A 394 -3.59 7.80 23.40
CA SER A 394 -3.36 7.86 24.85
C SER A 394 -4.67 7.63 25.59
N THR A 395 -4.65 6.68 26.51
CA THR A 395 -5.71 6.48 27.50
C THR A 395 -5.73 7.65 28.51
N ASP A 396 -6.84 7.86 29.20
CA ASP A 396 -6.92 8.89 30.25
C ASP A 396 -5.90 8.66 31.39
N GLU A 397 -5.42 7.43 31.58
CA GLU A 397 -4.28 7.10 32.44
C GLU A 397 -3.00 7.85 32.05
N ASN A 398 -2.67 7.89 30.75
CA ASN A 398 -1.46 8.59 30.27
C ASN A 398 -1.51 10.11 30.53
N LYS A 399 -2.70 10.72 30.53
CA LYS A 399 -2.87 12.15 30.85
C LYS A 399 -2.60 12.42 32.32
N LYS A 400 -2.99 11.50 33.20
CA LYS A 400 -2.65 11.55 34.63
C LYS A 400 -1.16 11.38 34.86
N ASP A 401 -0.52 10.44 34.15
CA ASP A 401 0.91 10.20 34.27
C ASP A 401 1.75 11.43 33.86
N VAL A 402 1.36 12.15 32.81
CA VAL A 402 2.02 13.39 32.39
C VAL A 402 1.97 14.44 33.51
N SER A 403 0.82 14.60 34.15
CA SER A 403 0.67 15.51 35.28
C SER A 403 1.52 15.11 36.49
N ASN A 404 1.55 13.81 36.81
CA ASN A 404 2.34 13.26 37.91
C ASN A 404 3.86 13.40 37.67
N VAL A 405 4.31 13.16 36.42
CA VAL A 405 5.72 13.35 36.04
C VAL A 405 6.11 14.82 36.21
N PHE A 406 5.27 15.76 35.74
CA PHE A 406 5.53 17.17 35.90
C PHE A 406 5.58 17.56 37.39
N ASP A 407 4.62 17.08 38.18
CA ASP A 407 4.61 17.27 39.61
C ASP A 407 5.87 16.75 40.30
N SER A 408 6.32 15.54 39.92
CA SER A 408 7.54 14.93 40.48
C SER A 408 8.82 15.73 40.16
N LEU A 409 8.88 16.31 38.96
CA LEU A 409 10.01 17.10 38.45
C LEU A 409 10.03 18.52 39.06
N MET A 410 8.84 19.10 39.26
CA MET A 410 8.68 20.50 39.69
C MET A 410 8.41 20.64 41.19
N ASN A 411 8.27 19.52 41.90
CA ASN A 411 8.00 19.53 43.35
C ASN A 411 9.24 20.00 44.14
N SER A 412 9.39 21.32 44.24
CA SER A 412 10.46 21.98 44.97
C SER A 412 9.94 22.49 46.30
N GLU A 413 10.83 22.58 47.31
CA GLU A 413 10.50 23.20 48.62
C GLU A 413 9.88 24.59 48.45
N THR A 414 10.31 25.34 47.44
CA THR A 414 9.80 26.70 47.15
C THR A 414 8.33 26.69 46.75
N ILE A 415 7.91 25.76 45.89
CA ILE A 415 6.50 25.62 45.44
C ILE A 415 5.63 25.17 46.62
N ASN A 416 6.10 24.18 47.37
CA ASN A 416 5.38 23.68 48.55
C ASN A 416 5.20 24.76 49.64
N ASN A 417 6.18 25.63 49.78
CA ASN A 417 6.08 26.76 50.73
C ASN A 417 5.08 27.83 50.26
N ILE A 418 5.02 28.10 48.94
CA ILE A 418 4.04 29.06 48.38
C ILE A 418 2.61 28.53 48.56
N ILE A 419 2.37 27.25 48.24
CA ILE A 419 1.04 26.62 48.35
C ILE A 419 0.56 26.57 49.81
N LYS A 420 1.47 26.36 50.78
CA LYS A 420 1.12 26.38 52.21
C LYS A 420 0.70 27.77 52.72
N TYR A 421 1.17 28.86 52.10
CA TYR A 421 0.79 30.22 52.46
C TYR A 421 -0.61 30.62 51.95
N GLU A 422 -1.12 30.03 50.86
CA GLU A 422 -2.45 30.33 50.30
C GLU A 422 -3.61 29.61 51.05
N ILE A 423 -3.33 28.57 51.81
CA ILE A 423 -4.37 27.85 52.60
C ILE A 423 -4.59 28.43 53.99
N ALA A 424 -3.87 29.48 54.36
CA ALA A 424 -3.95 30.13 55.67
C ALA A 424 -4.78 31.45 55.68
N TYR A 425 -5.67 31.65 54.68
CA TYR A 425 -6.63 32.76 54.63
C TYR A 425 -8.08 32.30 54.57
#